data_462c41f639fa89c122d214a77e07fde1
#
_entry.id   462c41f639fa89c122d214a77e07fde1
#
_cell.length_a   1.000
_cell.length_b   1.000
_cell.length_c   1.000
_cell.angle_alpha   90.00
_cell.angle_beta   90.00
_cell.angle_gamma   90.00
#
_symmetry.space_group_name_H-M   'P 1'
#
loop_
_entity.id
_entity.type
_entity.pdbx_description
1 polymer ?
#
loop_
_entity_poly.entity_id
_entity_poly.type
_entity_poly.pdbx_seq_one_letter_code
_entity_poly.pdbx_strand_id
1 'polypeptide(L)'
;MSSSERTESARQEYVHGTPSVSCLRAAIWTESHKETEGEATPVRRAKAFAAACGKLPAIIFPGELIVGVSGEFRRSAILKPEFSWTWVDREMDSFDTRPQDPYRMSPQQREFARSAIWPYWKGKSLEEAFLKRLPEDTARLLVDTGILDNDSKWRQAVGEVTPDYQDVLFPKGYRRIRDEAAAHLAATKPDSLENLERRDFYHSVVIACDGIMRLAERYSEEAMRLAEKEADPVRRGELLEIAGNCARVPAEPPRTFAEACQFVWFVQLGAILSENPLALNPGRFDQYMYPYYAADVEAGRLTPERALELVECLWIKFSEWVWTISSNTANYFAGYNQFQNLTVGGRKRDGSDGTNELSYICLKATEGVKTHQPGLSVRISSDCPDDFLMAVSKLVATGMGFPAIHNDQAGAQMLLQAGYEPEDARDWNNCGCVVPHFRKTGEWTSAVNVNFGAALEYALNEGKSRLTGEPLGLPEKAPEEFA
;
A
#
# COMPACT_ATOMS: atom_id res chain seq x y z
N MET A 1 8.30 -27.59 2.09
CA MET A 1 8.22 -27.27 3.54
C MET A 1 6.82 -26.77 3.81
N SER A 2 6.16 -27.30 4.83
CA SER A 2 4.91 -26.69 5.30
C SER A 2 5.22 -25.38 6.01
N SER A 3 4.31 -24.42 5.93
CA SER A 3 4.30 -23.21 6.74
C SER A 3 4.50 -23.55 8.21
N SER A 4 5.16 -22.70 9.00
CA SER A 4 5.25 -22.91 10.43
C SER A 4 3.85 -22.80 11.08
N GLU A 5 3.65 -23.39 12.26
CA GLU A 5 2.37 -23.26 13.00
C GLU A 5 1.95 -21.81 13.17
N ARG A 6 2.92 -20.92 13.34
CA ARG A 6 2.73 -19.47 13.46
C ARG A 6 2.09 -18.87 12.22
N THR A 7 2.68 -19.12 11.05
CA THR A 7 2.22 -18.57 9.78
C THR A 7 0.87 -19.17 9.38
N GLU A 8 0.66 -20.47 9.66
CA GLU A 8 -0.64 -21.11 9.41
C GLU A 8 -1.75 -20.54 10.32
N SER A 9 -1.48 -20.33 11.61
CA SER A 9 -2.45 -19.71 12.53
C SER A 9 -2.86 -18.31 12.07
N ALA A 10 -1.88 -17.48 11.71
CA ALA A 10 -2.15 -16.12 11.21
C ALA A 10 -2.88 -16.13 9.84
N ARG A 11 -2.53 -17.10 8.97
CA ARG A 11 -3.20 -17.33 7.70
C ARG A 11 -4.67 -17.73 7.89
N GLN A 12 -4.97 -18.62 8.81
CA GLN A 12 -6.35 -19.04 9.10
C GLN A 12 -7.19 -17.87 9.61
N GLU A 13 -6.65 -17.03 10.46
CA GLU A 13 -7.31 -15.81 10.91
C GLU A 13 -7.59 -14.85 9.74
N TYR A 14 -6.62 -14.71 8.81
CA TYR A 14 -6.80 -13.92 7.60
C TYR A 14 -7.90 -14.49 6.69
N VAL A 15 -7.86 -15.78 6.37
CA VAL A 15 -8.79 -16.41 5.41
C VAL A 15 -10.23 -16.41 5.92
N HIS A 16 -10.44 -16.65 7.21
CA HIS A 16 -11.78 -16.80 7.80
C HIS A 16 -12.29 -15.56 8.52
N GLY A 17 -11.42 -14.57 8.78
CA GLY A 17 -11.77 -13.35 9.51
C GLY A 17 -12.38 -12.27 8.61
N THR A 18 -13.54 -11.74 8.99
CA THR A 18 -14.07 -10.52 8.38
C THR A 18 -13.41 -9.30 8.99
N PRO A 19 -12.85 -8.36 8.19
CA PRO A 19 -12.25 -7.13 8.70
C PRO A 19 -13.23 -6.28 9.51
N SER A 20 -12.71 -5.59 10.51
CA SER A 20 -13.49 -4.65 11.33
C SER A 20 -13.13 -3.20 11.03
N VAL A 21 -14.14 -2.34 10.93
CA VAL A 21 -13.92 -0.91 10.73
C VAL A 21 -13.24 -0.31 11.95
N SER A 22 -12.22 0.51 11.71
CA SER A 22 -11.57 1.34 12.72
C SER A 22 -11.84 2.82 12.44
N CYS A 23 -12.44 3.50 13.41
CA CYS A 23 -12.64 4.95 13.35
C CYS A 23 -11.48 5.74 13.94
N LEU A 24 -10.49 5.09 14.59
CA LEU A 24 -9.45 5.79 15.36
C LEU A 24 -8.60 6.71 14.49
N ARG A 25 -8.10 6.20 13.34
CA ARG A 25 -7.32 7.04 12.43
C ARG A 25 -8.12 8.26 11.98
N ALA A 26 -9.37 8.05 11.55
CA ALA A 26 -10.23 9.14 11.08
C ALA A 26 -10.48 10.19 12.17
N ALA A 27 -10.68 9.76 13.42
CA ALA A 27 -10.83 10.67 14.54
C ALA A 27 -9.56 11.50 14.81
N ILE A 28 -8.41 10.85 14.90
CA ILE A 28 -7.10 11.52 15.09
C ILE A 28 -6.83 12.51 13.95
N TRP A 29 -7.09 12.09 12.72
CA TRP A 29 -6.90 12.90 11.52
C TRP A 29 -7.80 14.13 11.53
N THR A 30 -9.06 13.95 11.92
CA THR A 30 -10.05 15.03 12.06
C THR A 30 -9.63 16.06 13.09
N GLU A 31 -9.22 15.63 14.29
CA GLU A 31 -8.76 16.55 15.34
C GLU A 31 -7.51 17.32 14.91
N SER A 32 -6.52 16.63 14.34
CA SER A 32 -5.31 17.30 13.84
C SER A 32 -5.65 18.35 12.77
N HIS A 33 -6.61 18.07 11.88
CA HIS A 33 -7.02 19.03 10.85
C HIS A 33 -7.79 20.21 11.42
N LYS A 34 -8.56 20.04 12.51
CA LYS A 34 -9.18 21.16 13.25
C LYS A 34 -8.13 22.08 13.89
N GLU A 35 -7.11 21.47 14.53
CA GLU A 35 -6.04 22.19 15.21
C GLU A 35 -5.13 22.96 14.24
N THR A 36 -5.03 22.53 13.00
CA THR A 36 -4.12 23.08 11.98
C THR A 36 -4.83 23.85 10.88
N GLU A 37 -6.06 24.32 11.08
CA GLU A 37 -6.76 25.14 10.09
C GLU A 37 -5.99 26.42 9.76
N GLY A 38 -5.84 26.70 8.44
CA GLY A 38 -5.07 27.84 7.94
C GLY A 38 -3.59 27.55 7.64
N GLU A 39 -3.04 26.42 8.08
CA GLU A 39 -1.69 26.00 7.68
C GLU A 39 -1.66 25.42 6.26
N ALA A 40 -0.47 25.36 5.67
CA ALA A 40 -0.28 24.75 4.34
C ALA A 40 -0.68 23.28 4.32
N THR A 41 -1.35 22.84 3.25
CA THR A 41 -1.88 21.48 3.12
C THR A 41 -0.84 20.37 3.37
N PRO A 42 0.40 20.43 2.81
CA PRO A 42 1.42 19.40 3.10
C PRO A 42 1.75 19.29 4.59
N VAL A 43 1.87 20.43 5.27
CA VAL A 43 2.20 20.49 6.71
C VAL A 43 1.05 19.92 7.55
N ARG A 44 -0.20 20.25 7.24
CA ARG A 44 -1.39 19.70 7.90
C ARG A 44 -1.47 18.20 7.78
N ARG A 45 -1.23 17.66 6.57
CA ARG A 45 -1.21 16.22 6.33
C ARG A 45 -0.10 15.53 7.11
N ALA A 46 1.11 16.11 7.12
CA ALA A 46 2.23 15.57 7.87
C ALA A 46 1.96 15.56 9.38
N LYS A 47 1.36 16.63 9.93
CA LYS A 47 0.95 16.69 11.35
C LYS A 47 -0.11 15.65 11.69
N ALA A 48 -1.10 15.44 10.82
CA ALA A 48 -2.13 14.42 11.02
C ALA A 48 -1.55 12.99 10.97
N PHE A 49 -0.61 12.75 10.04
CA PHE A 49 0.15 11.50 9.98
C PHE A 49 0.97 11.26 11.24
N ALA A 50 1.75 12.25 11.69
CA ALA A 50 2.54 12.16 12.92
C ALA A 50 1.66 11.94 14.15
N ALA A 51 0.48 12.60 14.22
CA ALA A 51 -0.50 12.38 15.27
C ALA A 51 -1.04 10.93 15.25
N ALA A 52 -1.33 10.37 14.08
CA ALA A 52 -1.74 8.97 13.94
C ALA A 52 -0.62 8.02 14.41
N CYS A 53 0.62 8.23 13.97
CA CYS A 53 1.79 7.48 14.42
C CYS A 53 1.99 7.54 15.94
N GLY A 54 1.72 8.68 16.55
CA GLY A 54 1.86 8.90 17.99
C GLY A 54 0.71 8.37 18.86
N LYS A 55 -0.51 8.25 18.31
CA LYS A 55 -1.73 7.98 19.10
C LYS A 55 -2.39 6.63 18.81
N LEU A 56 -2.24 6.05 17.60
CA LEU A 56 -2.77 4.72 17.30
C LEU A 56 -2.16 3.67 18.23
N PRO A 57 -2.91 2.64 18.66
CA PRO A 57 -2.37 1.64 19.58
C PRO A 57 -1.22 0.85 18.94
N ALA A 58 -0.12 0.67 19.67
CA ALA A 58 0.96 -0.24 19.28
C ALA A 58 0.60 -1.64 19.81
N ILE A 59 -0.03 -2.46 18.96
CA ILE A 59 -0.47 -3.80 19.32
C ILE A 59 0.47 -4.82 18.68
N ILE A 60 0.95 -5.77 19.48
CA ILE A 60 1.70 -6.95 19.03
C ILE A 60 0.82 -8.17 19.30
N PHE A 61 0.34 -8.80 18.24
CA PHE A 61 -0.50 -9.99 18.37
C PHE A 61 0.34 -11.23 18.70
N PRO A 62 -0.28 -12.27 19.32
CA PRO A 62 0.42 -13.51 19.60
C PRO A 62 1.10 -14.09 18.37
N GLY A 63 2.35 -14.50 18.51
CA GLY A 63 3.12 -15.14 17.46
C GLY A 63 3.74 -14.22 16.41
N GLU A 64 3.47 -12.91 16.37
CA GLU A 64 4.08 -12.01 15.39
C GLU A 64 5.60 -11.91 15.54
N LEU A 65 6.27 -11.86 14.39
CA LEU A 65 7.71 -11.55 14.26
C LEU A 65 7.93 -10.21 13.58
N ILE A 66 7.03 -9.83 12.68
CA ILE A 66 6.96 -8.51 12.05
C ILE A 66 5.75 -7.80 12.63
N VAL A 67 5.94 -6.60 13.16
CA VAL A 67 4.92 -5.90 13.95
C VAL A 67 4.49 -4.58 13.31
N GLY A 68 3.26 -4.20 13.57
CA GLY A 68 2.67 -2.95 13.08
C GLY A 68 1.28 -3.19 12.52
N VAL A 69 0.29 -2.45 13.02
CA VAL A 69 -1.11 -2.51 12.56
C VAL A 69 -1.67 -1.11 12.33
N SER A 70 -2.64 -1.01 11.43
CA SER A 70 -3.22 0.28 11.03
C SER A 70 -4.35 0.79 11.95
N GLY A 71 -4.76 0.00 12.94
CA GLY A 71 -5.81 0.31 13.90
C GLY A 71 -5.83 -0.65 15.07
N GLU A 72 -6.98 -0.85 15.70
CA GLU A 72 -7.15 -1.69 16.90
C GLU A 72 -7.34 -3.19 16.60
N PHE A 73 -7.54 -3.56 15.35
CA PHE A 73 -7.72 -4.95 14.91
C PHE A 73 -6.57 -5.37 14.01
N ARG A 74 -6.24 -6.65 13.95
CA ARG A 74 -5.25 -7.19 13.02
C ARG A 74 -5.57 -6.80 11.57
N ARG A 75 -6.84 -6.89 11.18
CA ARG A 75 -7.35 -6.45 9.89
C ARG A 75 -8.31 -5.26 10.09
N SER A 76 -7.74 -4.08 10.28
CA SER A 76 -8.48 -2.84 10.45
C SER A 76 -8.84 -2.21 9.11
N ALA A 77 -10.14 -2.12 8.80
CA ALA A 77 -10.67 -1.30 7.73
C ALA A 77 -10.69 0.16 8.19
N ILE A 78 -9.61 0.91 7.94
CA ILE A 78 -9.45 2.29 8.39
C ILE A 78 -10.21 3.26 7.50
N LEU A 79 -10.87 4.24 8.12
CA LEU A 79 -11.60 5.29 7.41
C LEU A 79 -10.68 6.46 7.07
N LYS A 80 -10.85 7.00 5.86
CA LYS A 80 -10.07 8.13 5.32
C LYS A 80 -11.01 9.22 4.78
N PRO A 81 -11.68 9.96 5.67
CA PRO A 81 -12.71 10.93 5.29
C PRO A 81 -12.17 12.11 4.48
N GLU A 82 -10.87 12.39 4.57
CA GLU A 82 -10.18 13.40 3.77
C GLU A 82 -10.21 13.12 2.27
N PHE A 83 -10.31 11.85 1.87
CA PHE A 83 -10.49 11.47 0.48
C PHE A 83 -11.96 11.45 0.10
N SER A 84 -12.76 10.63 0.77
CA SER A 84 -14.20 10.52 0.57
C SER A 84 -14.87 9.90 1.80
N TRP A 85 -15.86 10.57 2.33
CA TRP A 85 -16.70 10.07 3.41
C TRP A 85 -18.12 9.71 2.94
N THR A 86 -18.56 10.27 1.82
CA THR A 86 -19.94 10.21 1.33
C THR A 86 -20.38 8.81 0.97
N TRP A 87 -19.52 8.01 0.33
CA TRP A 87 -19.83 6.62 0.01
C TRP A 87 -19.90 5.75 1.28
N VAL A 88 -19.03 6.03 2.28
CA VAL A 88 -19.05 5.30 3.56
C VAL A 88 -20.39 5.55 4.26
N ASP A 89 -20.83 6.81 4.34
CA ASP A 89 -22.11 7.15 5.00
C ASP A 89 -23.31 6.48 4.33
N ARG A 90 -23.31 6.36 2.99
CA ARG A 90 -24.38 5.69 2.24
C ARG A 90 -24.40 4.17 2.47
N GLU A 91 -23.24 3.53 2.63
CA GLU A 91 -23.12 2.07 2.62
C GLU A 91 -22.92 1.44 4.02
N MET A 92 -22.47 2.21 5.02
CA MET A 92 -22.03 1.64 6.31
C MET A 92 -23.11 0.91 7.10
N ASP A 93 -24.39 1.18 6.83
CA ASP A 93 -25.50 0.48 7.48
C ASP A 93 -25.68 -0.96 6.92
N SER A 94 -25.10 -1.25 5.76
CA SER A 94 -25.11 -2.56 5.10
C SER A 94 -23.72 -3.21 4.95
N PHE A 95 -22.67 -2.66 5.56
CA PHE A 95 -21.32 -3.18 5.43
C PHE A 95 -21.17 -4.66 5.78
N ASP A 96 -21.88 -5.12 6.80
CA ASP A 96 -21.82 -6.50 7.29
C ASP A 96 -22.66 -7.49 6.45
N THR A 97 -23.56 -6.99 5.60
CA THR A 97 -24.48 -7.81 4.79
C THR A 97 -24.22 -7.70 3.27
N ARG A 98 -23.29 -6.84 2.84
CA ARG A 98 -22.99 -6.70 1.43
C ARG A 98 -22.35 -7.98 0.87
N PRO A 99 -22.63 -8.36 -0.39
CA PRO A 99 -22.22 -9.66 -0.92
C PRO A 99 -20.72 -9.79 -1.16
N GLN A 100 -20.04 -8.66 -1.44
CA GLN A 100 -18.60 -8.64 -1.70
C GLN A 100 -17.87 -7.81 -0.65
N ASP A 101 -16.78 -8.36 -0.10
CA ASP A 101 -15.90 -7.72 0.90
C ASP A 101 -16.64 -7.07 2.06
N PRO A 102 -17.44 -7.82 2.85
CA PRO A 102 -18.17 -7.26 3.99
C PRO A 102 -17.21 -6.76 5.09
N TYR A 103 -17.62 -5.72 5.81
CA TYR A 103 -16.92 -5.20 7.00
C TYR A 103 -17.80 -5.29 8.23
N ARG A 104 -17.21 -5.55 9.39
CA ARG A 104 -17.90 -5.42 10.66
C ARG A 104 -17.82 -3.97 11.14
N MET A 105 -18.96 -3.34 11.41
CA MET A 105 -19.03 -1.99 11.97
C MET A 105 -20.17 -1.92 13.01
N SER A 106 -19.82 -1.59 14.24
CA SER A 106 -20.83 -1.50 15.31
C SER A 106 -21.74 -0.29 15.14
N PRO A 107 -22.97 -0.31 15.71
CA PRO A 107 -23.85 0.86 15.74
C PRO A 107 -23.18 2.08 16.37
N GLN A 108 -22.37 1.88 17.42
CA GLN A 108 -21.62 2.95 18.09
C GLN A 108 -20.59 3.60 17.17
N GLN A 109 -19.89 2.81 16.36
CA GLN A 109 -18.93 3.33 15.36
C GLN A 109 -19.63 4.13 14.25
N ARG A 110 -20.81 3.66 13.80
CA ARG A 110 -21.64 4.38 12.80
C ARG A 110 -22.08 5.73 13.34
N GLU A 111 -22.63 5.75 14.55
CA GLU A 111 -23.04 6.99 15.21
C GLU A 111 -21.86 7.94 15.45
N PHE A 112 -20.72 7.41 15.90
CA PHE A 112 -19.51 8.21 16.09
C PHE A 112 -19.02 8.83 14.79
N ALA A 113 -19.04 8.09 13.68
CA ALA A 113 -18.68 8.61 12.38
C ALA A 113 -19.58 9.78 11.95
N ARG A 114 -20.93 9.61 12.10
CA ARG A 114 -21.93 10.62 11.74
C ARG A 114 -21.89 11.86 12.63
N SER A 115 -21.68 11.69 13.91
CA SER A 115 -21.73 12.81 14.88
C SER A 115 -20.41 13.54 15.07
N ALA A 116 -19.26 12.84 15.02
CA ALA A 116 -17.96 13.39 15.38
C ALA A 116 -17.00 13.59 14.19
N ILE A 117 -17.10 12.78 13.12
CA ILE A 117 -16.15 12.80 12.01
C ILE A 117 -16.72 13.56 10.80
N TRP A 118 -17.85 13.11 10.23
CA TRP A 118 -18.41 13.66 9.00
C TRP A 118 -18.70 15.16 9.06
N PRO A 119 -19.18 15.77 10.15
CA PRO A 119 -19.47 17.19 10.20
C PRO A 119 -18.29 18.10 9.88
N TYR A 120 -17.07 17.67 10.22
CA TYR A 120 -15.86 18.43 9.87
C TYR A 120 -15.51 18.31 8.39
N TRP A 121 -15.66 17.11 7.81
CA TRP A 121 -15.23 16.83 6.44
C TRP A 121 -16.23 17.25 5.38
N LYS A 122 -17.46 17.54 5.75
CA LYS A 122 -18.49 18.02 4.84
C LYS A 122 -18.03 19.30 4.11
N GLY A 123 -17.94 19.21 2.77
CA GLY A 123 -17.41 20.26 1.90
C GLY A 123 -15.87 20.38 1.86
N LYS A 124 -15.13 19.51 2.56
CA LYS A 124 -13.67 19.57 2.67
C LYS A 124 -12.96 18.33 2.14
N SER A 125 -13.66 17.26 1.75
CA SER A 125 -13.06 16.06 1.20
C SER A 125 -12.52 16.29 -0.23
N LEU A 126 -11.54 15.47 -0.62
CA LEU A 126 -10.98 15.49 -1.98
C LEU A 126 -12.09 15.27 -3.04
N GLU A 127 -12.97 14.29 -2.80
CA GLU A 127 -14.12 14.02 -3.65
C GLU A 127 -14.98 15.27 -3.89
N GLU A 128 -15.41 15.93 -2.81
CA GLU A 128 -16.27 17.11 -2.93
C GLU A 128 -15.55 18.29 -3.57
N ALA A 129 -14.25 18.48 -3.27
CA ALA A 129 -13.43 19.51 -3.89
C ALA A 129 -13.23 19.27 -5.39
N PHE A 130 -13.11 18.01 -5.81
CA PHE A 130 -12.98 17.63 -7.20
C PHE A 130 -14.29 17.83 -7.95
N LEU A 131 -15.40 17.28 -7.45
CA LEU A 131 -16.73 17.41 -8.07
C LEU A 131 -17.16 18.89 -8.24
N LYS A 132 -16.86 19.72 -7.24
CA LYS A 132 -17.17 21.16 -7.31
C LYS A 132 -16.44 21.91 -8.43
N ARG A 133 -15.32 21.38 -8.92
CA ARG A 133 -14.53 21.98 -10.01
C ARG A 133 -14.96 21.53 -11.39
N LEU A 134 -15.78 20.49 -11.49
CA LEU A 134 -16.28 19.99 -12.77
C LEU A 134 -17.49 20.79 -13.22
N PRO A 135 -17.67 20.95 -14.54
CA PRO A 135 -18.98 21.33 -15.11
C PRO A 135 -20.06 20.34 -14.65
N GLU A 136 -21.28 20.82 -14.46
CA GLU A 136 -22.39 20.05 -13.89
C GLU A 136 -22.70 18.78 -14.69
N ASP A 137 -22.75 18.90 -16.02
CA ASP A 137 -22.96 17.77 -16.93
C ASP A 137 -21.80 16.75 -16.88
N THR A 138 -20.55 17.19 -16.75
CA THR A 138 -19.41 16.30 -16.57
C THR A 138 -19.47 15.59 -15.22
N ALA A 139 -19.82 16.30 -14.14
CA ALA A 139 -20.00 15.68 -12.83
C ALA A 139 -21.10 14.63 -12.83
N ARG A 140 -22.22 14.90 -13.54
CA ARG A 140 -23.31 13.94 -13.73
C ARG A 140 -22.88 12.71 -14.53
N LEU A 141 -22.11 12.87 -15.61
CA LEU A 141 -21.56 11.75 -16.38
C LEU A 141 -20.65 10.87 -15.53
N LEU A 142 -19.88 11.44 -14.63
CA LEU A 142 -19.02 10.72 -13.71
C LEU A 142 -19.80 9.93 -12.65
N VAL A 143 -20.84 10.51 -12.08
CA VAL A 143 -21.52 9.97 -10.90
C VAL A 143 -22.68 9.07 -11.26
N ASP A 144 -23.50 9.46 -12.26
CA ASP A 144 -24.83 8.90 -12.44
C ASP A 144 -24.93 7.89 -13.60
N THR A 145 -24.01 7.92 -14.57
CA THR A 145 -24.20 7.17 -15.82
C THR A 145 -23.32 5.95 -15.98
N GLY A 146 -22.24 5.84 -15.26
CA GLY A 146 -21.26 4.76 -15.44
C GLY A 146 -20.48 4.81 -16.76
N ILE A 147 -20.60 5.89 -17.56
CA ILE A 147 -19.75 6.11 -18.76
C ILE A 147 -18.32 6.44 -18.34
N LEU A 148 -18.17 7.26 -17.31
CA LEU A 148 -16.88 7.58 -16.73
C LEU A 148 -16.81 6.96 -15.33
N ASP A 149 -15.91 6.00 -15.14
CA ASP A 149 -15.67 5.37 -13.84
C ASP A 149 -14.30 5.75 -13.31
N ASN A 150 -14.29 6.42 -12.19
CA ASN A 150 -13.09 6.77 -11.44
C ASN A 150 -13.28 6.55 -9.93
N ASP A 151 -14.31 5.81 -9.52
CA ASP A 151 -14.65 5.58 -8.12
C ASP A 151 -13.48 5.00 -7.32
N SER A 152 -12.75 4.04 -7.90
CA SER A 152 -11.56 3.45 -7.31
C SER A 152 -10.32 4.35 -7.33
N LYS A 153 -10.31 5.44 -8.09
CA LYS A 153 -9.10 6.24 -8.32
C LYS A 153 -9.02 7.45 -7.40
N TRP A 154 -9.89 8.42 -7.55
CA TRP A 154 -9.80 9.67 -6.81
C TRP A 154 -10.66 9.72 -5.53
N ARG A 155 -11.69 8.88 -5.42
CA ARG A 155 -12.51 8.75 -4.21
C ARG A 155 -11.86 7.91 -3.14
N GLN A 156 -11.28 6.79 -3.52
CA GLN A 156 -10.86 5.73 -2.62
C GLN A 156 -9.37 5.42 -2.70
N ALA A 157 -8.70 5.76 -3.80
CA ALA A 157 -7.27 5.53 -3.98
C ALA A 157 -6.60 6.70 -4.69
N VAL A 158 -5.36 6.98 -4.32
CA VAL A 158 -4.53 8.03 -4.91
C VAL A 158 -3.20 7.40 -5.33
N GLY A 159 -3.03 7.24 -6.63
CA GLY A 159 -1.77 6.83 -7.23
C GLY A 159 -1.27 5.41 -6.93
N GLU A 160 -0.14 5.13 -7.50
CA GLU A 160 0.61 3.87 -7.36
C GLU A 160 2.07 4.19 -7.17
N VAL A 161 2.70 3.62 -6.15
CA VAL A 161 4.06 3.96 -5.71
C VAL A 161 4.92 2.71 -5.55
N THR A 162 6.18 2.82 -5.94
CA THR A 162 7.24 1.89 -5.55
C THR A 162 8.28 2.67 -4.75
N PRO A 163 8.35 2.49 -3.42
CA PRO A 163 9.38 3.14 -2.60
C PRO A 163 10.79 2.73 -3.04
N ASP A 164 11.72 3.68 -3.09
CA ASP A 164 13.12 3.38 -3.42
C ASP A 164 13.87 2.84 -2.18
N TYR A 165 13.67 1.55 -1.91
CA TYR A 165 14.37 0.85 -0.82
C TYR A 165 15.87 0.78 -1.07
N GLN A 166 16.30 0.57 -2.31
CA GLN A 166 17.67 0.25 -2.67
C GLN A 166 18.62 1.45 -2.57
N ASP A 167 18.24 2.59 -3.14
CA ASP A 167 19.16 3.73 -3.28
C ASP A 167 18.86 4.84 -2.27
N VAL A 168 17.68 4.86 -1.65
CA VAL A 168 17.26 5.92 -0.73
C VAL A 168 17.00 5.42 0.68
N LEU A 169 16.01 4.53 0.86
CA LEU A 169 15.50 4.22 2.18
C LEU A 169 16.49 3.42 3.03
N PHE A 170 17.02 2.31 2.49
CA PHE A 170 17.95 1.45 3.22
C PHE A 170 19.32 2.10 3.47
N PRO A 171 19.93 2.82 2.48
CA PRO A 171 21.21 3.52 2.75
C PRO A 171 21.11 4.71 3.70
N LYS A 172 19.94 5.34 3.80
CA LYS A 172 19.78 6.57 4.61
C LYS A 172 19.08 6.34 5.95
N GLY A 173 18.02 5.55 5.96
CA GLY A 173 17.06 5.56 7.06
C GLY A 173 16.28 6.89 7.13
N TYR A 174 15.20 6.90 7.89
CA TYR A 174 14.36 8.11 7.99
C TYR A 174 15.04 9.26 8.77
N ARG A 175 15.96 8.95 9.68
CA ARG A 175 16.70 9.99 10.42
C ARG A 175 17.54 10.86 9.50
N ARG A 176 18.31 10.24 8.60
CA ARG A 176 19.13 11.00 7.64
C ARG A 176 18.27 11.78 6.66
N ILE A 177 17.17 11.20 6.15
CA ILE A 177 16.22 11.91 5.28
C ILE A 177 15.64 13.13 6.00
N ARG A 178 15.25 12.96 7.24
CA ARG A 178 14.76 14.04 8.13
C ARG A 178 15.79 15.15 8.31
N ASP A 179 17.04 14.79 8.55
CA ASP A 179 18.11 15.77 8.79
C ASP A 179 18.51 16.50 7.51
N GLU A 180 18.53 15.82 6.36
CA GLU A 180 18.69 16.46 5.04
C GLU A 180 17.57 17.46 4.77
N ALA A 181 16.31 17.09 5.02
CA ALA A 181 15.16 17.98 4.85
C ALA A 181 15.22 19.18 5.83
N ALA A 182 15.61 18.97 7.08
CA ALA A 182 15.80 20.06 8.06
C ALA A 182 16.89 21.04 7.63
N ALA A 183 18.00 20.55 7.08
CA ALA A 183 19.06 21.40 6.54
C ALA A 183 18.58 22.24 5.35
N HIS A 184 17.83 21.65 4.42
CA HIS A 184 17.21 22.37 3.31
C HIS A 184 16.19 23.41 3.79
N LEU A 185 15.36 23.07 4.78
CA LEU A 185 14.42 23.99 5.39
C LEU A 185 15.11 25.22 5.98
N ALA A 186 16.21 25.00 6.69
CA ALA A 186 17.00 26.09 7.30
C ALA A 186 17.69 26.97 6.24
N ALA A 187 18.15 26.38 5.14
CA ALA A 187 18.85 27.10 4.07
C ALA A 187 17.90 27.88 3.13
N THR A 188 16.62 27.48 3.02
CA THR A 188 15.66 28.11 2.09
C THR A 188 15.06 29.35 2.72
N LYS A 189 15.30 30.51 2.13
CA LYS A 189 14.75 31.81 2.58
C LYS A 189 13.27 31.94 2.14
N PRO A 190 12.40 32.53 2.98
CA PRO A 190 10.98 32.75 2.65
C PRO A 190 10.78 34.03 1.83
N ASP A 191 11.46 34.17 0.69
CA ASP A 191 11.53 35.39 -0.11
C ASP A 191 10.76 35.31 -1.45
N SER A 192 10.17 34.18 -1.76
CA SER A 192 9.30 33.95 -2.91
C SER A 192 8.23 32.89 -2.62
N LEU A 193 7.17 32.85 -3.43
CA LEU A 193 6.13 31.83 -3.32
C LEU A 193 6.72 30.41 -3.47
N GLU A 194 7.58 30.22 -4.46
CA GLU A 194 8.27 28.94 -4.69
C GLU A 194 9.08 28.50 -3.46
N ASN A 195 9.80 29.42 -2.83
CA ASN A 195 10.57 29.13 -1.63
C ASN A 195 9.68 28.87 -0.41
N LEU A 196 8.52 29.52 -0.29
CA LEU A 196 7.53 29.19 0.73
C LEU A 196 7.00 27.76 0.54
N GLU A 197 6.61 27.38 -0.68
CA GLU A 197 6.17 26.02 -1.00
C GLU A 197 7.26 24.96 -0.74
N ARG A 198 8.52 25.24 -1.09
CA ARG A 198 9.67 24.39 -0.76
C ARG A 198 9.86 24.22 0.74
N ARG A 199 9.72 25.31 1.50
CA ARG A 199 9.80 25.27 2.97
C ARG A 199 8.68 24.41 3.57
N ASP A 200 7.46 24.56 3.10
CA ASP A 200 6.33 23.74 3.55
C ASP A 200 6.55 22.26 3.24
N PHE A 201 7.09 21.97 2.06
CA PHE A 201 7.48 20.61 1.68
C PHE A 201 8.55 20.05 2.63
N TYR A 202 9.69 20.73 2.81
CA TYR A 202 10.74 20.25 3.70
C TYR A 202 10.26 20.11 5.15
N HIS A 203 9.45 21.05 5.63
CA HIS A 203 8.86 20.99 6.96
C HIS A 203 7.94 19.75 7.10
N SER A 204 7.12 19.47 6.10
CA SER A 204 6.26 18.29 6.09
C SER A 204 7.05 16.97 6.10
N VAL A 205 8.18 16.91 5.37
CA VAL A 205 9.08 15.74 5.37
C VAL A 205 9.68 15.51 6.76
N VAL A 206 10.15 16.58 7.44
CA VAL A 206 10.68 16.49 8.82
C VAL A 206 9.62 15.90 9.75
N ILE A 207 8.41 16.45 9.74
CA ILE A 207 7.31 16.01 10.60
C ILE A 207 6.92 14.55 10.31
N ALA A 208 6.85 14.16 9.04
CA ALA A 208 6.49 12.80 8.65
C ALA A 208 7.54 11.78 9.07
N CYS A 209 8.83 12.11 8.90
CA CYS A 209 9.94 11.26 9.35
C CYS A 209 9.94 11.09 10.88
N ASP A 210 9.75 12.18 11.63
CA ASP A 210 9.62 12.10 13.10
C ASP A 210 8.42 11.24 13.50
N GLY A 211 7.30 11.32 12.77
CA GLY A 211 6.10 10.52 13.00
C GLY A 211 6.37 9.02 12.85
N ILE A 212 6.93 8.57 11.74
CA ILE A 212 7.17 7.13 11.50
C ILE A 212 8.23 6.57 12.45
N MET A 213 9.26 7.34 12.80
CA MET A 213 10.25 6.95 13.80
C MET A 213 9.58 6.77 15.17
N ARG A 214 8.70 7.68 15.58
CA ARG A 214 7.97 7.56 16.85
C ARG A 214 7.05 6.34 16.87
N LEU A 215 6.41 5.99 15.75
CA LEU A 215 5.61 4.76 15.64
C LEU A 215 6.46 3.53 15.96
N ALA A 216 7.63 3.42 15.34
CA ALA A 216 8.56 2.31 15.58
C ALA A 216 9.05 2.24 17.02
N GLU A 217 9.44 3.38 17.63
CA GLU A 217 9.81 3.45 19.05
C GLU A 217 8.72 2.90 19.96
N ARG A 218 7.44 3.23 19.69
CA ARG A 218 6.31 2.74 20.49
C ARG A 218 6.12 1.23 20.37
N TYR A 219 6.41 0.64 19.21
CA TYR A 219 6.44 -0.82 19.05
C TYR A 219 7.61 -1.47 19.80
N SER A 220 8.78 -0.79 19.86
CA SER A 220 9.90 -1.22 20.69
C SER A 220 9.53 -1.19 22.17
N GLU A 221 8.93 -0.11 22.67
CA GLU A 221 8.45 0.04 24.05
C GLU A 221 7.44 -1.07 24.40
N GLU A 222 6.49 -1.35 23.51
CA GLU A 222 5.47 -2.38 23.73
C GLU A 222 6.06 -3.81 23.73
N ALA A 223 6.99 -4.10 22.81
CA ALA A 223 7.68 -5.38 22.77
C ALA A 223 8.50 -5.64 24.04
N MET A 224 9.20 -4.64 24.57
CA MET A 224 9.90 -4.72 25.86
C MET A 224 8.94 -5.00 27.01
N ARG A 225 7.82 -4.26 27.09
CA ARG A 225 6.79 -4.44 28.11
C ARG A 225 6.16 -5.85 28.09
N LEU A 226 5.98 -6.42 26.90
CA LEU A 226 5.51 -7.79 26.76
C LEU A 226 6.57 -8.82 27.14
N ALA A 227 7.84 -8.61 26.75
CA ALA A 227 8.96 -9.48 27.09
C ALA A 227 9.18 -9.60 28.61
N GLU A 228 8.96 -8.53 29.36
CA GLU A 228 9.05 -8.55 30.83
C GLU A 228 8.03 -9.50 31.48
N LYS A 229 6.89 -9.73 30.84
CA LYS A 229 5.78 -10.55 31.37
C LYS A 229 5.72 -11.95 30.74
N GLU A 230 6.52 -12.18 29.70
CA GLU A 230 6.49 -13.44 28.95
C GLU A 230 7.25 -14.53 29.71
N ALA A 231 6.57 -15.63 29.97
CA ALA A 231 7.12 -16.78 30.68
C ALA A 231 7.85 -17.77 29.74
N ASP A 232 7.42 -17.86 28.47
CA ASP A 232 8.09 -18.71 27.50
C ASP A 232 9.41 -18.06 27.05
N PRO A 233 10.56 -18.71 27.31
CA PRO A 233 11.86 -18.13 26.98
C PRO A 233 12.06 -17.93 25.47
N VAL A 234 11.44 -18.74 24.62
CA VAL A 234 11.53 -18.61 23.16
C VAL A 234 10.78 -17.34 22.74
N ARG A 235 9.52 -17.20 23.16
CA ARG A 235 8.72 -16.02 22.84
C ARG A 235 9.31 -14.74 23.44
N ARG A 236 9.81 -14.82 24.65
CA ARG A 236 10.53 -13.70 25.28
C ARG A 236 11.72 -13.26 24.44
N GLY A 237 12.51 -14.20 23.92
CA GLY A 237 13.64 -13.91 23.03
C GLY A 237 13.19 -13.21 21.75
N GLU A 238 12.11 -13.66 21.12
CA GLU A 238 11.50 -13.04 19.94
C GLU A 238 11.01 -11.61 20.22
N LEU A 239 10.37 -11.38 21.36
CA LEU A 239 9.91 -10.03 21.75
C LEU A 239 11.08 -9.08 21.97
N LEU A 240 12.20 -9.55 22.54
CA LEU A 240 13.42 -8.76 22.67
C LEU A 240 14.06 -8.45 21.31
N GLU A 241 14.04 -9.39 20.36
CA GLU A 241 14.49 -9.17 18.99
C GLU A 241 13.60 -8.11 18.30
N ILE A 242 12.28 -8.21 18.41
CA ILE A 242 11.33 -7.22 17.90
C ILE A 242 11.60 -5.84 18.49
N ALA A 243 11.81 -5.77 19.80
CA ALA A 243 12.15 -4.51 20.48
C ALA A 243 13.43 -3.88 19.93
N GLY A 244 14.47 -4.67 19.74
CA GLY A 244 15.74 -4.22 19.16
C GLY A 244 15.59 -3.75 17.71
N ASN A 245 14.87 -4.52 16.89
CA ASN A 245 14.58 -4.15 15.50
C ASN A 245 13.83 -2.81 15.43
N CYS A 246 12.73 -2.66 16.17
CA CYS A 246 11.92 -1.45 16.19
C CYS A 246 12.62 -0.22 16.79
N ALA A 247 13.56 -0.42 17.73
CA ALA A 247 14.38 0.68 18.25
C ALA A 247 15.34 1.23 17.19
N ARG A 248 15.71 0.42 16.19
CA ARG A 248 16.64 0.82 15.16
C ARG A 248 15.95 1.26 13.87
N VAL A 249 15.07 0.41 13.31
CA VAL A 249 14.44 0.69 12.04
C VAL A 249 13.00 1.22 12.23
N PRO A 250 12.54 2.14 11.37
CA PRO A 250 13.15 2.64 10.14
C PRO A 250 14.04 3.88 10.33
N ALA A 251 14.35 4.29 11.56
CA ALA A 251 15.15 5.48 11.82
C ALA A 251 16.54 5.37 11.18
N GLU A 252 17.22 4.26 11.40
CA GLU A 252 18.55 3.97 10.88
C GLU A 252 18.53 2.92 9.76
N PRO A 253 19.57 2.85 8.91
CA PRO A 253 19.77 1.74 7.96
C PRO A 253 19.66 0.38 8.64
N PRO A 254 19.02 -0.63 8.02
CA PRO A 254 19.00 -1.98 8.56
C PRO A 254 20.40 -2.61 8.51
N ARG A 255 20.70 -3.52 9.46
CA ARG A 255 21.96 -4.26 9.54
C ARG A 255 21.75 -5.76 9.31
N THR A 256 20.53 -6.24 9.59
CA THR A 256 20.18 -7.65 9.51
C THR A 256 18.97 -7.84 8.59
N PHE A 257 18.77 -9.08 8.15
CA PHE A 257 17.60 -9.43 7.34
C PHE A 257 16.28 -9.20 8.08
N ALA A 258 16.23 -9.49 9.38
CA ALA A 258 15.05 -9.24 10.21
C ALA A 258 14.75 -7.73 10.34
N GLU A 259 15.78 -6.90 10.58
CA GLU A 259 15.64 -5.44 10.56
C GLU A 259 15.14 -4.94 9.20
N ALA A 260 15.66 -5.49 8.09
CA ALA A 260 15.23 -5.12 6.74
C ALA A 260 13.76 -5.49 6.47
N CYS A 261 13.30 -6.67 6.88
CA CYS A 261 11.89 -7.07 6.79
C CYS A 261 10.98 -6.12 7.58
N GLN A 262 11.35 -5.80 8.82
CA GLN A 262 10.58 -4.86 9.66
C GLN A 262 10.58 -3.45 9.06
N PHE A 263 11.69 -3.01 8.48
CA PHE A 263 11.79 -1.71 7.78
C PHE A 263 10.81 -1.64 6.62
N VAL A 264 10.80 -2.66 5.74
CA VAL A 264 9.87 -2.74 4.61
C VAL A 264 8.43 -2.60 5.12
N TRP A 265 8.06 -3.32 6.19
CA TRP A 265 6.71 -3.23 6.72
C TRP A 265 6.39 -1.84 7.29
N PHE A 266 7.30 -1.18 8.01
CA PHE A 266 7.03 0.18 8.49
C PHE A 266 6.85 1.21 7.36
N VAL A 267 7.55 1.06 6.23
CA VAL A 267 7.33 1.91 5.05
C VAL A 267 5.92 1.68 4.49
N GLN A 268 5.52 0.41 4.33
CA GLN A 268 4.17 0.05 3.88
C GLN A 268 3.10 0.61 4.83
N LEU A 269 3.26 0.37 6.13
CA LEU A 269 2.33 0.87 7.15
C LEU A 269 2.24 2.40 7.18
N GLY A 270 3.38 3.08 7.05
CA GLY A 270 3.41 4.55 6.96
C GLY A 270 2.59 5.07 5.77
N ALA A 271 2.76 4.47 4.60
CA ALA A 271 1.97 4.81 3.42
C ALA A 271 0.47 4.48 3.61
N ILE A 272 0.13 3.35 4.22
CA ILE A 272 -1.25 2.98 4.56
C ILE A 272 -1.90 4.03 5.47
N LEU A 273 -1.16 4.55 6.43
CA LEU A 273 -1.66 5.55 7.39
C LEU A 273 -1.78 6.95 6.77
N SER A 274 -0.90 7.32 5.84
CA SER A 274 -0.88 8.66 5.23
C SER A 274 -1.75 8.79 4.00
N GLU A 275 -1.70 7.78 3.13
CA GLU A 275 -2.35 7.78 1.82
C GLU A 275 -3.42 6.67 1.72
N ASN A 276 -4.13 6.64 0.60
CA ASN A 276 -4.96 5.51 0.20
C ASN A 276 -4.51 5.02 -1.19
N PRO A 277 -3.27 4.52 -1.34
CA PRO A 277 -2.74 4.16 -2.64
C PRO A 277 -3.51 2.99 -3.24
N LEU A 278 -3.70 2.99 -4.56
CA LEU A 278 -4.23 1.83 -5.27
C LEU A 278 -3.19 0.70 -5.29
N ALA A 279 -1.91 1.06 -5.41
CA ALA A 279 -0.81 0.12 -5.32
C ALA A 279 0.36 0.70 -4.51
N LEU A 280 0.96 -0.13 -3.69
CA LEU A 280 2.16 0.18 -2.93
C LEU A 280 3.12 -1.00 -3.04
N ASN A 281 4.01 -0.93 -4.03
CA ASN A 281 4.78 -2.07 -4.47
C ASN A 281 6.08 -2.22 -3.68
N PRO A 282 6.38 -3.40 -3.12
CA PRO A 282 7.71 -3.67 -2.58
C PRO A 282 8.82 -3.65 -3.63
N GLY A 283 8.48 -3.74 -4.92
CA GLY A 283 9.44 -3.67 -6.00
C GLY A 283 10.35 -4.90 -6.09
N ARG A 284 11.62 -4.70 -6.43
CA ARG A 284 12.62 -5.78 -6.63
C ARG A 284 13.16 -6.31 -5.31
N PHE A 285 12.28 -6.94 -4.55
CA PHE A 285 12.53 -7.39 -3.19
C PHE A 285 13.75 -8.31 -3.07
N ASP A 286 13.90 -9.27 -3.95
CA ASP A 286 15.02 -10.19 -3.95
C ASP A 286 16.39 -9.51 -4.23
N GLN A 287 16.40 -8.30 -4.80
CA GLN A 287 17.64 -7.58 -5.08
C GLN A 287 18.11 -6.75 -3.89
N TYR A 288 17.25 -5.88 -3.37
CA TYR A 288 17.66 -4.99 -2.27
C TYR A 288 17.70 -5.68 -0.90
N MET A 289 17.00 -6.80 -0.72
CA MET A 289 17.04 -7.60 0.50
C MET A 289 18.20 -8.61 0.54
N TYR A 290 18.69 -9.06 -0.64
CA TYR A 290 19.68 -10.12 -0.73
C TYR A 290 20.99 -9.84 0.02
N PRO A 291 21.57 -8.62 0.00
CA PRO A 291 22.79 -8.32 0.75
C PRO A 291 22.66 -8.60 2.26
N TYR A 292 21.50 -8.34 2.85
CA TYR A 292 21.23 -8.59 4.27
C TYR A 292 21.06 -10.08 4.56
N TYR A 293 20.34 -10.78 3.68
CA TYR A 293 20.19 -12.24 3.75
C TYR A 293 21.56 -12.93 3.67
N ALA A 294 22.33 -12.65 2.64
CA ALA A 294 23.62 -13.28 2.41
C ALA A 294 24.61 -13.04 3.57
N ALA A 295 24.70 -11.80 4.06
CA ALA A 295 25.56 -11.44 5.18
C ALA A 295 25.16 -12.14 6.49
N ASP A 296 23.87 -12.32 6.75
CA ASP A 296 23.41 -13.00 7.96
C ASP A 296 23.60 -14.52 7.88
N VAL A 297 23.41 -15.11 6.69
CA VAL A 297 23.68 -16.54 6.46
C VAL A 297 25.19 -16.84 6.58
N GLU A 298 26.05 -16.05 5.94
CA GLU A 298 27.50 -16.17 6.01
C GLU A 298 28.02 -16.03 7.46
N ALA A 299 27.43 -15.13 8.23
CA ALA A 299 27.79 -14.92 9.63
C ALA A 299 27.15 -15.97 10.59
N GLY A 300 26.34 -16.91 10.08
CA GLY A 300 25.63 -17.91 10.89
C GLY A 300 24.54 -17.36 11.80
N ARG A 301 24.08 -16.12 11.56
CA ARG A 301 22.98 -15.50 12.33
C ARG A 301 21.59 -15.88 11.80
N LEU A 302 21.49 -16.31 10.55
CA LEU A 302 20.25 -16.65 9.87
C LEU A 302 20.38 -17.99 9.16
N THR A 303 19.35 -18.85 9.29
CA THR A 303 19.21 -20.04 8.45
C THR A 303 18.21 -19.78 7.33
N PRO A 304 18.27 -20.53 6.20
CA PRO A 304 17.28 -20.42 5.14
C PRO A 304 15.84 -20.65 5.60
N GLU A 305 15.62 -21.54 6.58
CA GLU A 305 14.32 -21.84 7.17
C GLU A 305 13.78 -20.63 7.97
N ARG A 306 14.65 -19.99 8.76
CA ARG A 306 14.26 -18.76 9.51
C ARG A 306 14.01 -17.60 8.56
N ALA A 307 14.78 -17.47 7.49
CA ALA A 307 14.53 -16.48 6.45
C ALA A 307 13.16 -16.70 5.78
N LEU A 308 12.83 -17.95 5.45
CA LEU A 308 11.52 -18.31 4.91
C LEU A 308 10.40 -17.91 5.87
N GLU A 309 10.52 -18.24 7.16
CA GLU A 309 9.52 -17.88 8.17
C GLU A 309 9.33 -16.35 8.28
N LEU A 310 10.41 -15.56 8.26
CA LEU A 310 10.33 -14.09 8.28
C LEU A 310 9.62 -13.55 7.04
N VAL A 311 9.91 -14.10 5.86
CA VAL A 311 9.26 -13.73 4.62
C VAL A 311 7.77 -14.11 4.63
N GLU A 312 7.42 -15.31 5.11
CA GLU A 312 6.03 -15.74 5.30
C GLU A 312 5.26 -14.79 6.24
N CYS A 313 5.87 -14.41 7.37
CA CYS A 313 5.30 -13.43 8.30
C CYS A 313 5.07 -12.06 7.62
N LEU A 314 6.02 -11.62 6.79
CA LEU A 314 5.88 -10.36 6.04
C LEU A 314 4.77 -10.46 4.98
N TRP A 315 4.60 -11.61 4.28
CA TRP A 315 3.50 -11.83 3.34
C TRP A 315 2.13 -11.77 4.02
N ILE A 316 2.04 -12.32 5.24
CA ILE A 316 0.83 -12.19 6.05
C ILE A 316 0.55 -10.73 6.38
N LYS A 317 1.58 -9.94 6.75
CA LYS A 317 1.42 -8.50 7.01
C LYS A 317 0.87 -7.75 5.79
N PHE A 318 1.37 -8.03 4.60
CA PHE A 318 0.82 -7.45 3.38
C PHE A 318 -0.66 -7.80 3.19
N SER A 319 -1.07 -9.01 3.56
CA SER A 319 -2.46 -9.45 3.47
C SER A 319 -3.37 -8.88 4.58
N GLU A 320 -2.81 -8.47 5.73
CA GLU A 320 -3.56 -7.84 6.82
C GLU A 320 -4.03 -6.43 6.47
N TRP A 321 -3.42 -5.78 5.50
CA TRP A 321 -3.87 -4.47 5.06
C TRP A 321 -5.23 -4.54 4.37
N VAL A 322 -6.19 -3.78 4.89
CA VAL A 322 -7.56 -3.73 4.37
C VAL A 322 -7.78 -2.41 3.63
N TRP A 323 -8.05 -2.52 2.36
CA TRP A 323 -8.52 -1.40 1.56
C TRP A 323 -10.02 -1.21 1.79
N THR A 324 -10.41 -0.11 2.42
CA THR A 324 -11.80 0.21 2.68
C THR A 324 -12.40 0.87 1.45
N ILE A 325 -13.27 0.15 0.74
CA ILE A 325 -13.81 0.51 -0.58
C ILE A 325 -15.33 0.37 -0.65
N SER A 326 -15.94 1.08 -1.59
CA SER A 326 -17.37 0.99 -1.89
C SER A 326 -17.76 -0.38 -2.47
N SER A 327 -19.03 -0.71 -2.42
CA SER A 327 -19.56 -1.93 -3.03
C SER A 327 -19.29 -1.98 -4.53
N ASN A 328 -19.38 -0.84 -5.21
CA ASN A 328 -19.07 -0.76 -6.64
C ASN A 328 -17.60 -1.11 -6.91
N THR A 329 -16.66 -0.51 -6.18
CA THR A 329 -15.23 -0.83 -6.32
C THR A 329 -14.92 -2.27 -5.95
N ALA A 330 -15.57 -2.84 -4.93
CA ALA A 330 -15.38 -4.23 -4.52
C ALA A 330 -15.78 -5.24 -5.61
N ASN A 331 -16.69 -4.88 -6.52
CA ASN A 331 -17.03 -5.73 -7.67
C ASN A 331 -15.88 -5.86 -8.68
N TYR A 332 -14.97 -4.89 -8.74
CA TYR A 332 -13.81 -4.91 -9.64
C TYR A 332 -12.54 -5.39 -8.94
N PHE A 333 -12.36 -5.04 -7.66
CA PHE A 333 -11.16 -5.29 -6.86
C PHE A 333 -11.49 -6.07 -5.59
N ALA A 334 -12.11 -7.24 -5.77
CA ALA A 334 -12.48 -8.13 -4.68
C ALA A 334 -11.26 -8.61 -3.87
N GLY A 335 -11.46 -8.84 -2.57
CA GLY A 335 -10.48 -9.47 -1.69
C GLY A 335 -9.83 -8.55 -0.67
N TYR A 336 -10.36 -7.34 -0.47
CA TYR A 336 -9.93 -6.37 0.56
C TYR A 336 -8.58 -5.69 0.34
N ASN A 337 -7.75 -6.13 -0.58
CA ASN A 337 -6.37 -5.66 -0.67
C ASN A 337 -6.13 -4.78 -1.90
N GLN A 338 -5.25 -3.82 -1.73
CA GLN A 338 -4.62 -3.10 -2.83
C GLN A 338 -3.51 -3.93 -3.43
N PHE A 339 -3.01 -3.48 -4.58
CA PHE A 339 -1.89 -4.13 -5.23
C PHE A 339 -0.58 -3.86 -4.47
N GLN A 340 0.07 -4.93 -4.04
CA GLN A 340 1.39 -4.88 -3.41
C GLN A 340 2.32 -5.80 -4.19
N ASN A 341 2.59 -5.41 -5.46
CA ASN A 341 3.33 -6.26 -6.38
C ASN A 341 4.81 -6.31 -6.02
N LEU A 342 5.31 -7.52 -5.84
CA LEU A 342 6.68 -7.85 -5.55
C LEU A 342 7.29 -8.52 -6.79
N THR A 343 8.47 -8.09 -7.19
CA THR A 343 9.13 -8.57 -8.40
C THR A 343 10.43 -9.28 -8.07
N VAL A 344 10.61 -10.49 -8.61
CA VAL A 344 11.82 -11.30 -8.43
C VAL A 344 12.43 -11.73 -9.78
N GLY A 345 13.72 -12.05 -9.78
CA GLY A 345 14.46 -12.48 -10.97
C GLY A 345 14.73 -11.35 -11.98
N GLY A 346 14.91 -11.72 -13.23
CA GLY A 346 15.26 -10.79 -14.31
C GLY A 346 16.68 -10.25 -14.25
N ARG A 347 17.02 -9.33 -15.14
CA ARG A 347 18.37 -8.77 -15.20
C ARG A 347 18.58 -7.67 -14.17
N LYS A 348 19.81 -7.59 -13.67
CA LYS A 348 20.32 -6.47 -12.88
C LYS A 348 20.71 -5.30 -13.80
N ARG A 349 21.07 -4.16 -13.17
CA ARG A 349 21.48 -2.93 -13.88
C ARG A 349 22.66 -3.18 -14.82
N ASP A 350 23.62 -4.03 -14.43
CA ASP A 350 24.80 -4.41 -15.24
C ASP A 350 24.49 -5.40 -16.36
N GLY A 351 23.27 -5.89 -16.45
CA GLY A 351 22.82 -6.86 -17.45
C GLY A 351 23.01 -8.32 -17.05
N SER A 352 23.63 -8.63 -15.91
CA SER A 352 23.75 -10.00 -15.39
C SER A 352 22.39 -10.52 -14.85
N ASP A 353 22.26 -11.84 -14.76
CA ASP A 353 21.07 -12.46 -14.14
C ASP A 353 20.93 -12.07 -12.68
N GLY A 354 19.71 -11.74 -12.28
CA GLY A 354 19.35 -11.29 -10.92
C GLY A 354 18.81 -12.39 -10.02
N THR A 355 18.65 -13.61 -10.53
CA THR A 355 18.17 -14.74 -9.71
C THR A 355 19.15 -15.05 -8.59
N ASN A 356 18.65 -15.19 -7.38
CA ASN A 356 19.44 -15.50 -6.19
C ASN A 356 18.63 -16.36 -5.21
N GLU A 357 19.22 -16.80 -4.11
CA GLU A 357 18.56 -17.69 -3.13
C GLU A 357 17.27 -17.10 -2.57
N LEU A 358 17.22 -15.78 -2.40
CA LEU A 358 16.03 -15.10 -1.90
C LEU A 358 14.89 -15.12 -2.93
N SER A 359 15.20 -15.16 -4.24
CA SER A 359 14.19 -15.34 -5.28
C SER A 359 13.41 -16.67 -5.07
N TYR A 360 14.13 -17.75 -4.73
CA TYR A 360 13.50 -19.05 -4.41
C TYR A 360 12.74 -19.03 -3.08
N ILE A 361 13.23 -18.30 -2.07
CA ILE A 361 12.54 -18.14 -0.80
C ILE A 361 11.22 -17.41 -1.01
N CYS A 362 11.17 -16.37 -1.86
CA CYS A 362 9.93 -15.68 -2.19
C CYS A 362 8.89 -16.60 -2.85
N LEU A 363 9.32 -17.47 -3.79
CA LEU A 363 8.44 -18.48 -4.40
C LEU A 363 7.88 -19.43 -3.33
N LYS A 364 8.74 -19.96 -2.45
CA LYS A 364 8.34 -20.88 -1.37
C LYS A 364 7.41 -20.23 -0.36
N ALA A 365 7.67 -18.98 0.04
CA ALA A 365 6.81 -18.24 0.95
C ALA A 365 5.42 -18.05 0.36
N THR A 366 5.33 -17.69 -0.93
CA THR A 366 4.06 -17.55 -1.64
C THR A 366 3.29 -18.87 -1.68
N GLU A 367 3.96 -19.99 -1.98
CA GLU A 367 3.36 -21.33 -1.95
C GLU A 367 2.91 -21.73 -0.53
N GLY A 368 3.69 -21.38 0.50
CA GLY A 368 3.40 -21.70 1.90
C GLY A 368 2.19 -20.94 2.44
N VAL A 369 2.19 -19.63 2.27
CA VAL A 369 1.16 -18.74 2.86
C VAL A 369 -0.16 -18.80 2.09
N LYS A 370 -0.14 -18.88 0.76
CA LYS A 370 -1.34 -18.95 -0.11
C LYS A 370 -2.34 -17.80 0.14
N THR A 371 -1.82 -16.60 0.28
CA THR A 371 -2.62 -15.37 0.33
C THR A 371 -2.54 -14.67 -1.02
N HIS A 372 -3.48 -13.76 -1.33
CA HIS A 372 -3.46 -13.03 -2.59
C HIS A 372 -2.63 -11.72 -2.54
N GLN A 373 -1.97 -11.45 -1.41
CA GLN A 373 -0.95 -10.41 -1.29
C GLN A 373 0.27 -10.95 -0.51
N PRO A 374 1.47 -10.48 -0.87
CA PRO A 374 1.78 -9.63 -2.03
C PRO A 374 1.51 -10.35 -3.36
N GLY A 375 1.16 -9.58 -4.42
CA GLY A 375 1.20 -10.10 -5.77
C GLY A 375 2.64 -10.44 -6.14
N LEU A 376 2.91 -11.65 -6.63
CA LEU A 376 4.25 -12.08 -7.01
C LEU A 376 4.40 -12.03 -8.52
N SER A 377 5.37 -11.25 -9.00
CA SER A 377 5.80 -11.17 -10.38
C SER A 377 7.19 -11.76 -10.56
N VAL A 378 7.37 -12.55 -11.59
CA VAL A 378 8.65 -13.14 -11.96
C VAL A 378 9.08 -12.59 -13.31
N ARG A 379 10.26 -12.01 -13.38
CA ARG A 379 10.87 -11.58 -14.64
C ARG A 379 11.78 -12.69 -15.16
N ILE A 380 11.53 -13.14 -16.39
CA ILE A 380 12.28 -14.21 -17.05
C ILE A 380 13.04 -13.63 -18.24
N SER A 381 14.37 -13.82 -18.24
CA SER A 381 15.28 -13.51 -19.33
C SER A 381 15.74 -14.79 -20.06
N SER A 382 16.43 -14.64 -21.18
CA SER A 382 16.95 -15.78 -21.97
C SER A 382 18.02 -16.61 -21.25
N ASP A 383 18.68 -16.02 -20.28
CA ASP A 383 19.77 -16.58 -19.47
C ASP A 383 19.33 -16.91 -18.02
N CYS A 384 18.02 -16.90 -17.78
CA CYS A 384 17.43 -17.33 -16.52
C CYS A 384 17.77 -18.80 -16.24
N PRO A 385 18.23 -19.15 -15.02
CA PRO A 385 18.57 -20.55 -14.68
C PRO A 385 17.39 -21.50 -14.84
N ASP A 386 17.65 -22.71 -15.41
CA ASP A 386 16.64 -23.75 -15.60
C ASP A 386 15.97 -24.16 -14.27
N ASP A 387 16.75 -24.20 -13.19
CA ASP A 387 16.23 -24.52 -11.85
C ASP A 387 15.22 -23.49 -11.36
N PHE A 388 15.45 -22.21 -11.69
CA PHE A 388 14.50 -21.15 -11.35
C PHE A 388 13.22 -21.26 -12.19
N LEU A 389 13.35 -21.51 -13.50
CA LEU A 389 12.20 -21.79 -14.37
C LEU A 389 11.37 -22.97 -13.86
N MET A 390 12.05 -24.03 -13.42
CA MET A 390 11.39 -25.19 -12.83
C MET A 390 10.67 -24.85 -11.52
N ALA A 391 11.28 -24.03 -10.66
CA ALA A 391 10.64 -23.58 -9.40
C ALA A 391 9.41 -22.72 -9.68
N VAL A 392 9.49 -21.79 -10.62
CA VAL A 392 8.37 -20.97 -11.08
C VAL A 392 7.25 -21.85 -11.63
N SER A 393 7.58 -22.82 -12.50
CA SER A 393 6.60 -23.72 -13.10
C SER A 393 5.86 -24.57 -12.03
N LYS A 394 6.56 -25.03 -10.99
CA LYS A 394 5.96 -25.74 -9.88
C LYS A 394 4.96 -24.89 -9.12
N LEU A 395 5.29 -23.62 -8.88
CA LEU A 395 4.37 -22.70 -8.20
C LEU A 395 3.12 -22.42 -9.08
N VAL A 396 3.28 -22.20 -10.39
CA VAL A 396 2.16 -22.06 -11.33
C VAL A 396 1.25 -23.29 -11.30
N ALA A 397 1.82 -24.50 -11.26
CA ALA A 397 1.08 -25.74 -11.22
C ALA A 397 0.20 -25.93 -9.98
N THR A 398 0.42 -25.15 -8.91
CA THR A 398 -0.46 -25.15 -7.73
C THR A 398 -1.85 -24.56 -8.00
N GLY A 399 -2.02 -23.81 -9.10
CA GLY A 399 -3.28 -23.20 -9.47
C GLY A 399 -3.72 -21.99 -8.65
N MET A 400 -2.83 -21.43 -7.81
CA MET A 400 -3.17 -20.29 -6.94
C MET A 400 -3.20 -18.92 -7.65
N GLY A 401 -2.87 -18.86 -8.95
CA GLY A 401 -2.86 -17.60 -9.74
C GLY A 401 -1.55 -16.83 -9.70
N PHE A 402 -0.56 -17.26 -8.93
CA PHE A 402 0.78 -16.70 -8.86
C PHE A 402 1.85 -17.72 -9.28
N PRO A 403 3.03 -17.24 -9.71
CA PRO A 403 3.37 -15.85 -10.02
C PRO A 403 2.83 -15.39 -11.38
N ALA A 404 2.74 -14.07 -11.59
CA ALA A 404 2.63 -13.48 -12.91
C ALA A 404 4.01 -13.54 -13.59
N ILE A 405 4.07 -14.08 -14.81
CA ILE A 405 5.33 -14.26 -15.55
C ILE A 405 5.46 -13.15 -16.58
N HIS A 406 6.59 -12.45 -16.53
CA HIS A 406 6.88 -11.32 -17.42
C HIS A 406 8.15 -11.57 -18.23
N ASN A 407 8.11 -11.21 -19.51
CA ASN A 407 9.28 -11.17 -20.35
C ASN A 407 10.17 -9.98 -19.94
N ASP A 408 11.35 -10.27 -19.40
CA ASP A 408 12.29 -9.28 -18.90
C ASP A 408 12.70 -8.26 -19.94
N GLN A 409 12.99 -8.74 -21.17
CA GLN A 409 13.43 -7.88 -22.28
C GLN A 409 12.30 -6.96 -22.76
N ALA A 410 11.05 -7.43 -22.78
CA ALA A 410 9.92 -6.62 -23.20
C ALA A 410 9.67 -5.44 -22.25
N GLY A 411 9.75 -5.67 -20.94
CA GLY A 411 9.63 -4.62 -19.92
C GLY A 411 10.75 -3.59 -20.03
N ALA A 412 12.00 -4.05 -20.17
CA ALA A 412 13.14 -3.16 -20.37
C ALA A 412 13.02 -2.34 -21.68
N GLN A 413 12.57 -2.97 -22.77
CA GLN A 413 12.38 -2.30 -24.06
C GLN A 413 11.31 -1.21 -23.99
N MET A 414 10.22 -1.44 -23.24
CA MET A 414 9.18 -0.43 -23.03
C MET A 414 9.77 0.83 -22.36
N LEU A 415 10.58 0.66 -21.30
CA LEU A 415 11.20 1.78 -20.61
C LEU A 415 12.26 2.49 -21.45
N LEU A 416 13.05 1.75 -22.26
CA LEU A 416 13.99 2.35 -23.22
C LEU A 416 13.24 3.24 -24.23
N GLN A 417 12.09 2.80 -24.74
CA GLN A 417 11.27 3.59 -25.64
C GLN A 417 10.67 4.84 -24.97
N ALA A 418 10.45 4.76 -23.66
CA ALA A 418 10.03 5.91 -22.85
C ALA A 418 11.19 6.86 -22.49
N GLY A 419 12.43 6.57 -22.91
CA GLY A 419 13.58 7.45 -22.73
C GLY A 419 14.41 7.19 -21.47
N TYR A 420 14.22 6.05 -20.80
CA TYR A 420 15.04 5.67 -19.65
C TYR A 420 16.43 5.18 -20.09
N GLU A 421 17.43 5.44 -19.26
CA GLU A 421 18.77 4.90 -19.48
C GLU A 421 18.77 3.36 -19.44
N PRO A 422 19.64 2.68 -20.21
CA PRO A 422 19.64 1.23 -20.31
C PRO A 422 19.78 0.49 -18.96
N GLU A 423 20.54 1.04 -18.05
CA GLU A 423 20.73 0.48 -16.70
C GLU A 423 19.45 0.56 -15.86
N ASP A 424 18.76 1.70 -15.93
CA ASP A 424 17.50 1.93 -15.22
C ASP A 424 16.37 1.11 -15.84
N ALA A 425 16.33 1.04 -17.18
CA ALA A 425 15.37 0.22 -17.90
C ALA A 425 15.50 -1.28 -17.56
N ARG A 426 16.72 -1.80 -17.36
CA ARG A 426 16.93 -3.19 -16.90
C ARG A 426 16.51 -3.43 -15.46
N ASP A 427 16.47 -2.40 -14.62
CA ASP A 427 16.12 -2.51 -13.20
C ASP A 427 14.61 -2.28 -12.91
N TRP A 428 13.77 -2.54 -13.89
CA TRP A 428 12.33 -2.35 -13.77
C TRP A 428 11.66 -3.33 -12.80
N ASN A 429 10.55 -2.92 -12.21
CA ASN A 429 9.64 -3.76 -11.43
C ASN A 429 8.21 -3.58 -11.93
N ASN A 430 7.32 -4.46 -11.55
CA ASN A 430 5.90 -4.24 -11.76
C ASN A 430 5.34 -3.25 -10.74
N CYS A 431 4.54 -2.31 -11.24
CA CYS A 431 3.70 -1.44 -10.45
C CYS A 431 2.24 -1.86 -10.61
N GLY A 432 1.47 -1.84 -9.55
CA GLY A 432 0.10 -2.33 -9.56
C GLY A 432 0.01 -3.79 -9.96
N CYS A 433 -0.73 -4.09 -11.01
CA CYS A 433 -0.92 -5.46 -11.48
C CYS A 433 0.14 -5.90 -12.52
N VAL A 434 0.49 -5.07 -13.53
CA VAL A 434 1.31 -5.50 -14.68
C VAL A 434 2.13 -4.40 -15.35
N VAL A 435 2.23 -3.21 -14.78
CA VAL A 435 2.89 -2.07 -15.42
C VAL A 435 4.39 -2.09 -15.16
N PRO A 436 5.27 -2.24 -16.18
CA PRO A 436 6.70 -2.03 -16.01
C PRO A 436 6.98 -0.61 -15.53
N HIS A 437 7.72 -0.50 -14.45
CA HIS A 437 7.96 0.76 -13.75
C HIS A 437 9.40 0.78 -13.20
N PHE A 438 9.96 1.97 -13.04
CA PHE A 438 11.24 2.17 -12.41
C PHE A 438 11.08 2.97 -11.11
N ARG A 439 11.61 2.45 -9.99
CA ARG A 439 11.42 3.00 -8.64
C ARG A 439 11.77 4.48 -8.45
N LYS A 440 12.62 5.05 -9.31
CA LYS A 440 13.02 6.47 -9.27
C LYS A 440 12.06 7.39 -10.01
N THR A 441 11.08 6.84 -10.70
CA THR A 441 10.03 7.63 -11.33
C THR A 441 8.93 7.89 -10.32
N GLY A 442 8.31 9.04 -10.44
CA GLY A 442 7.25 9.43 -9.53
C GLY A 442 6.06 8.49 -9.54
N GLU A 443 5.06 8.90 -8.86
CA GLU A 443 3.77 8.24 -8.77
C GLU A 443 3.13 8.02 -10.15
N TRP A 444 2.67 6.80 -10.41
CA TRP A 444 1.80 6.54 -11.57
C TRP A 444 0.36 6.69 -11.15
N THR A 445 -0.42 7.46 -11.92
CA THR A 445 -1.82 7.75 -11.59
C THR A 445 -2.71 7.52 -12.80
N SER A 446 -3.76 6.74 -12.64
CA SER A 446 -4.82 6.59 -13.62
C SER A 446 -5.96 7.58 -13.29
N ALA A 447 -6.31 8.45 -14.21
CA ALA A 447 -7.28 9.51 -13.96
C ALA A 447 -8.72 9.00 -13.98
N VAL A 448 -9.12 8.31 -15.05
CA VAL A 448 -10.50 7.86 -15.27
C VAL A 448 -10.53 6.69 -16.25
N ASN A 449 -11.48 5.79 -16.05
CA ASN A 449 -11.81 4.76 -17.04
C ASN A 449 -13.02 5.22 -17.84
N VAL A 450 -12.95 5.08 -19.18
CA VAL A 450 -14.06 5.36 -20.08
C VAL A 450 -14.72 4.04 -20.47
N ASN A 451 -15.99 3.89 -20.13
CA ASN A 451 -16.78 2.70 -20.47
C ASN A 451 -17.41 2.88 -21.86
N PHE A 452 -16.68 2.44 -22.89
CA PHE A 452 -17.20 2.47 -24.26
C PHE A 452 -18.45 1.63 -24.45
N GLY A 453 -18.61 0.53 -23.70
CA GLY A 453 -19.82 -0.30 -23.73
C GLY A 453 -21.04 0.47 -23.23
N ALA A 454 -20.91 1.19 -22.13
CA ALA A 454 -21.99 2.06 -21.65
C ALA A 454 -22.28 3.22 -22.62
N ALA A 455 -21.25 3.86 -23.17
CA ALA A 455 -21.44 4.91 -24.16
C ALA A 455 -22.21 4.39 -25.40
N LEU A 456 -21.87 3.20 -25.91
CA LEU A 456 -22.59 2.55 -27.02
C LEU A 456 -24.01 2.18 -26.62
N GLU A 457 -24.24 1.64 -25.43
CA GLU A 457 -25.57 1.32 -24.91
C GLU A 457 -26.48 2.55 -24.92
N TYR A 458 -26.00 3.68 -24.38
CA TYR A 458 -26.74 4.93 -24.38
C TYR A 458 -27.02 5.42 -25.80
N ALA A 459 -26.04 5.33 -26.71
CA ALA A 459 -26.21 5.73 -28.10
C ALA A 459 -27.28 4.91 -28.81
N LEU A 460 -27.32 3.59 -28.56
CA LEU A 460 -28.30 2.67 -29.17
C LEU A 460 -29.67 2.73 -28.48
N ASN A 461 -29.79 3.27 -27.28
CA ASN A 461 -31.02 3.31 -26.48
C ASN A 461 -31.55 4.76 -26.31
N GLU A 462 -31.44 5.57 -27.35
CA GLU A 462 -31.96 6.96 -27.37
C GLU A 462 -31.51 7.81 -26.20
N GLY A 463 -30.28 7.67 -25.76
CA GLY A 463 -29.71 8.41 -24.64
C GLY A 463 -30.24 7.99 -23.26
N LYS A 464 -30.86 6.82 -23.12
CA LYS A 464 -31.44 6.31 -21.88
C LYS A 464 -30.65 5.14 -21.34
N SER A 465 -30.48 5.08 -20.00
CA SER A 465 -29.93 3.89 -19.32
C SER A 465 -30.89 2.71 -19.44
N ARG A 466 -30.40 1.55 -19.88
CA ARG A 466 -31.22 0.30 -19.88
C ARG A 466 -31.51 -0.21 -18.46
N LEU A 467 -30.64 0.15 -17.50
CA LEU A 467 -30.82 -0.30 -16.12
C LEU A 467 -31.82 0.55 -15.35
N THR A 468 -31.75 1.89 -15.50
CA THR A 468 -32.58 2.81 -14.72
C THR A 468 -33.69 3.47 -15.52
N GLY A 469 -33.61 3.48 -16.85
CA GLY A 469 -34.51 4.24 -17.73
C GLY A 469 -34.25 5.73 -17.77
N GLU A 470 -33.27 6.22 -16.96
CA GLU A 470 -32.95 7.64 -16.85
C GLU A 470 -32.29 8.16 -18.13
N PRO A 471 -32.68 9.34 -18.60
CA PRO A 471 -32.07 9.96 -19.79
C PRO A 471 -30.77 10.65 -19.40
N LEU A 472 -29.77 10.61 -20.28
CA LEU A 472 -28.53 11.39 -20.14
C LEU A 472 -28.71 12.89 -20.34
N GLY A 473 -29.84 13.28 -20.94
CA GLY A 473 -30.13 14.68 -21.29
C GLY A 473 -29.25 15.23 -22.41
N LEU A 474 -28.60 14.36 -23.19
CA LEU A 474 -27.96 14.75 -24.45
C LEU A 474 -29.01 14.81 -25.57
N PRO A 475 -28.80 15.68 -26.58
CA PRO A 475 -29.74 15.74 -27.71
C PRO A 475 -29.86 14.36 -28.38
N GLU A 476 -31.08 13.94 -28.59
CA GLU A 476 -31.39 12.70 -29.27
C GLU A 476 -30.86 12.77 -30.73
N LYS A 477 -29.87 11.93 -31.04
CA LYS A 477 -29.47 11.65 -32.39
C LYS A 477 -29.88 10.19 -32.68
N ALA A 478 -30.55 9.98 -33.80
CA ALA A 478 -30.89 8.62 -34.24
C ALA A 478 -29.59 7.84 -34.50
N PRO A 479 -29.54 6.50 -34.24
CA PRO A 479 -28.39 5.67 -34.53
C PRO A 479 -27.86 5.81 -35.96
N GLU A 480 -28.73 6.13 -36.91
CA GLU A 480 -28.45 6.37 -38.33
C GLU A 480 -27.61 7.64 -38.59
N GLU A 481 -27.55 8.57 -37.62
CA GLU A 481 -26.73 9.77 -37.69
C GLU A 481 -25.28 9.58 -37.21
N PHE A 482 -24.93 8.39 -36.70
CA PHE A 482 -23.59 8.01 -36.29
C PHE A 482 -22.85 7.16 -37.32
N ALA A 483 -23.46 6.81 -38.42
CA ALA A 483 -22.85 6.15 -39.57
C ALA A 483 -22.41 7.19 -40.62
#